data_61ba063c111fbeeb675b71df7eeaf72b
#
_entry.id   61ba063c111fbeeb675b71df7eeaf72b
#
_cell.length_a   1.000
_cell.length_b   1.000
_cell.length_c   1.000
_cell.angle_alpha   90.00
_cell.angle_beta   90.00
_cell.angle_gamma   90.00
#
_symmetry.space_group_name_H-M   'P 1'
#
loop_
_entity.id
_entity.type
_entity.pdbx_description
1 polymer ?
#
loop_
_entity_poly.entity_id
_entity_poly.type
_entity_poly.pdbx_seq_one_letter_code
_entity_poly.pdbx_strand_id
1 'polypeptide(L)'
;MDEALQLITRMPMKPLASVWGALLSGCRVHNNVDLAELAVEELLMLENDGVEEDGAYVQLSNIYLGARRGEDACRIRRIIGDRGLKKTPGCSMIEVDGKVNEFVSGDVSHLHRAQICAILELLSLELV
;
A
#
# COMPACT_ATOMS: atom_id res chain seq x y z
N MET A 1 10.62 13.77 11.14
CA MET A 1 10.87 12.34 10.83
C MET A 1 12.00 11.77 11.69
N ASP A 2 13.04 12.53 11.99
CA ASP A 2 14.17 12.07 12.81
C ASP A 2 13.78 11.71 14.24
N GLU A 3 12.87 12.45 14.84
CA GLU A 3 12.31 12.12 16.16
C GLU A 3 11.57 10.77 16.17
N ALA A 4 10.84 10.47 15.08
CA ALA A 4 10.15 9.18 14.95
C ALA A 4 11.17 8.03 14.88
N LEU A 5 12.24 8.18 14.10
CA LEU A 5 13.30 7.19 14.04
C LEU A 5 14.01 7.03 15.40
N GLN A 6 14.30 8.13 16.09
CA GLN A 6 14.87 8.09 17.44
C GLN A 6 13.98 7.37 18.45
N LEU A 7 12.64 7.55 18.34
CA LEU A 7 11.69 6.85 19.18
C LEU A 7 11.76 5.34 18.93
N ILE A 8 11.76 4.93 17.66
CA ILE A 8 11.84 3.52 17.26
C ILE A 8 13.15 2.88 17.75
N THR A 9 14.27 3.55 17.56
CA THR A 9 15.61 3.03 17.99
C THR A 9 15.76 2.93 19.50
N ARG A 10 14.98 3.70 20.27
CA ARG A 10 14.98 3.65 21.75
C ARG A 10 13.94 2.70 22.33
N MET A 11 13.17 2.00 21.50
CA MET A 11 12.20 1.03 21.99
C MET A 11 12.93 -0.10 22.75
N PRO A 12 12.44 -0.49 23.94
CA PRO A 12 13.06 -1.55 24.73
C PRO A 12 12.84 -2.95 24.15
N MET A 13 11.99 -3.06 23.13
CA MET A 13 11.65 -4.28 22.40
C MET A 13 11.97 -4.12 20.91
N LYS A 14 12.16 -5.23 20.19
CA LYS A 14 12.32 -5.21 18.74
C LYS A 14 11.07 -4.61 18.08
N PRO A 15 11.19 -3.57 17.23
CA PRO A 15 10.04 -3.00 16.54
C PRO A 15 9.35 -4.03 15.65
N LEU A 16 8.03 -4.06 15.68
CA LEU A 16 7.21 -4.91 14.83
C LEU A 16 7.05 -4.31 13.42
N ALA A 17 6.60 -5.11 12.46
CA ALA A 17 6.32 -4.68 11.09
C ALA A 17 5.37 -3.47 11.04
N SER A 18 4.36 -3.42 11.91
CA SER A 18 3.43 -2.29 12.02
C SER A 18 4.12 -0.95 12.35
N VAL A 19 5.21 -0.98 13.11
CA VAL A 19 5.98 0.23 13.47
C VAL A 19 6.72 0.76 12.24
N TRP A 20 7.43 -0.11 11.53
CA TRP A 20 8.14 0.25 10.31
C TRP A 20 7.19 0.64 9.18
N GLY A 21 6.03 -0.04 9.06
CA GLY A 21 4.97 0.33 8.13
C GLY A 21 4.39 1.73 8.40
N ALA A 22 4.22 2.10 9.66
CA ALA A 22 3.79 3.44 10.05
C ALA A 22 4.85 4.50 9.69
N LEU A 23 6.14 4.22 9.94
CA LEU A 23 7.25 5.10 9.54
C LEU A 23 7.27 5.28 8.01
N LEU A 24 7.15 4.19 7.24
CA LEU A 24 7.11 4.21 5.78
C LEU A 24 5.94 5.06 5.25
N SER A 25 4.77 4.95 5.87
CA SER A 25 3.61 5.79 5.54
C SER A 25 3.86 7.28 5.81
N GLY A 26 4.53 7.60 6.91
CA GLY A 26 4.99 8.96 7.22
C GLY A 26 6.00 9.48 6.19
N CYS A 27 6.93 8.64 5.76
CA CYS A 27 7.92 8.97 4.72
C CYS A 27 7.25 9.38 3.40
N ARG A 28 6.14 8.74 3.05
CA ARG A 28 5.36 9.11 1.85
C ARG A 28 4.79 10.52 1.95
N VAL A 29 4.25 10.90 3.09
CA VAL A 29 3.68 12.25 3.31
C VAL A 29 4.75 13.33 3.28
N HIS A 30 5.93 13.02 3.81
CA HIS A 30 7.05 13.98 3.95
C HIS A 30 8.09 13.87 2.82
N ASN A 31 7.87 13.03 1.81
CA ASN A 31 8.83 12.76 0.73
C ASN A 31 10.26 12.41 1.22
N ASN A 32 10.36 11.70 2.34
CA ASN A 32 11.64 11.31 2.91
C ASN A 32 12.07 9.94 2.38
N VAL A 33 12.84 9.96 1.30
CA VAL A 33 13.27 8.74 0.59
C VAL A 33 14.24 7.91 1.43
N ASP A 34 15.19 8.53 2.09
CA ASP A 34 16.26 7.84 2.84
C ASP A 34 15.66 7.00 3.99
N LEU A 35 14.73 7.59 4.74
CA LEU A 35 14.02 6.86 5.80
C LEU A 35 13.05 5.82 5.24
N ALA A 36 12.51 6.03 4.05
CA ALA A 36 11.66 5.03 3.41
C ALA A 36 12.46 3.79 3.00
N GLU A 37 13.65 3.98 2.44
CA GLU A 37 14.56 2.89 2.09
C GLU A 37 14.91 2.07 3.34
N LEU A 38 15.29 2.72 4.43
CA LEU A 38 15.60 2.07 5.71
C LEU A 38 14.39 1.31 6.27
N ALA A 39 13.20 1.91 6.25
CA ALA A 39 11.99 1.26 6.77
C ALA A 39 11.63 0.00 5.95
N VAL A 40 11.84 0.03 4.63
CA VAL A 40 11.61 -1.14 3.76
C VAL A 40 12.66 -2.23 4.02
N GLU A 41 13.92 -1.88 4.19
CA GLU A 41 14.97 -2.85 4.55
C GLU A 41 14.63 -3.59 5.84
N GLU A 42 14.20 -2.88 6.87
CA GLU A 42 13.79 -3.47 8.15
C GLU A 42 12.54 -4.36 8.01
N LEU A 43 11.55 -3.92 7.20
CA LEU A 43 10.38 -4.74 6.90
C LEU A 43 10.77 -6.05 6.22
N LEU A 44 11.67 -5.99 5.22
CA LEU A 44 12.15 -7.18 4.52
C LEU A 44 12.94 -8.15 5.41
N MET A 45 13.68 -7.63 6.39
CA MET A 45 14.32 -8.48 7.40
C MET A 45 13.28 -9.23 8.25
N LEU A 46 12.13 -8.61 8.52
CA LEU A 46 11.02 -9.22 9.24
C LEU A 46 10.21 -10.22 8.39
N GLU A 47 10.17 -10.07 7.06
CA GLU A 47 9.54 -11.04 6.14
C GLU A 47 10.19 -12.42 6.26
N ASN A 48 11.49 -12.50 6.47
CA ASN A 48 12.20 -13.76 6.69
C ASN A 48 11.71 -14.49 7.97
N ASP A 49 11.01 -13.77 8.86
CA ASP A 49 10.35 -14.30 10.05
C ASP A 49 8.86 -14.67 9.80
N GLY A 50 8.41 -14.69 8.54
CA GLY A 50 7.07 -15.15 8.13
C GLY A 50 5.98 -14.07 8.04
N VAL A 51 6.35 -12.80 8.00
CA VAL A 51 5.43 -11.68 7.76
C VAL A 51 5.48 -11.29 6.29
N GLU A 52 4.39 -11.48 5.55
CA GLU A 52 4.29 -11.03 4.14
C GLU A 52 4.00 -9.52 4.10
N GLU A 53 4.94 -8.73 3.56
CA GLU A 53 4.82 -7.27 3.43
C GLU A 53 4.87 -6.80 1.96
N ASP A 54 4.03 -7.41 1.11
CA ASP A 54 3.91 -7.08 -0.33
C ASP A 54 3.68 -5.57 -0.58
N GLY A 55 3.06 -4.89 0.38
CA GLY A 55 2.78 -3.46 0.31
C GLY A 55 4.00 -2.54 0.42
N ALA A 56 5.08 -2.98 1.06
CA ALA A 56 6.26 -2.15 1.32
C ALA A 56 6.95 -1.70 0.02
N TYR A 57 7.18 -2.63 -0.92
CA TYR A 57 7.74 -2.31 -2.23
C TYR A 57 6.86 -1.37 -3.05
N VAL A 58 5.54 -1.56 -3.00
CA VAL A 58 4.59 -0.68 -3.71
C VAL A 58 4.66 0.73 -3.14
N GLN A 59 4.71 0.86 -1.81
CA GLN A 59 4.84 2.16 -1.15
C GLN A 59 6.17 2.83 -1.50
N LEU A 60 7.30 2.11 -1.46
CA LEU A 60 8.61 2.63 -1.83
C LEU A 60 8.64 3.12 -3.28
N SER A 61 8.09 2.34 -4.22
CA SER A 61 7.97 2.76 -5.62
C SER A 61 7.18 4.07 -5.75
N ASN A 62 6.10 4.23 -5.00
CA ASN A 62 5.30 5.46 -5.02
C ASN A 62 6.04 6.65 -4.38
N ILE A 63 6.85 6.42 -3.34
CA ILE A 63 7.70 7.45 -2.73
C ILE A 63 8.75 7.93 -3.72
N TYR A 64 9.42 7.02 -4.44
CA TYR A 64 10.37 7.39 -5.50
C TYR A 64 9.71 8.22 -6.61
N LEU A 65 8.48 7.86 -7.03
CA LEU A 65 7.73 8.65 -8.01
C LEU A 65 7.44 10.06 -7.49
N GLY A 66 7.00 10.19 -6.24
CA GLY A 66 6.77 11.49 -5.58
C GLY A 66 8.03 12.35 -5.49
N ALA A 67 9.18 11.72 -5.28
CA ALA A 67 10.49 12.35 -5.25
C ALA A 67 11.11 12.58 -6.65
N ARG A 68 10.38 12.33 -7.74
CA ARG A 68 10.81 12.40 -9.14
C ARG A 68 11.99 11.47 -9.49
N ARG A 69 12.16 10.38 -8.74
CA ARG A 69 13.15 9.34 -8.95
C ARG A 69 12.53 8.17 -9.75
N GLY A 70 12.12 8.44 -11.00
CA GLY A 70 11.39 7.50 -11.85
C GLY A 70 12.16 6.20 -12.16
N GLU A 71 13.48 6.27 -12.34
CA GLU A 71 14.32 5.09 -12.59
C GLU A 71 14.32 4.13 -11.40
N ASP A 72 14.42 4.66 -10.17
CA ASP A 72 14.36 3.87 -8.95
C ASP A 72 12.99 3.23 -8.77
N ALA A 73 11.92 3.99 -9.05
CA ALA A 73 10.57 3.47 -9.03
C ALA A 73 10.38 2.30 -10.01
N CYS A 74 10.91 2.42 -11.24
CA CYS A 74 10.88 1.35 -12.24
C CYS A 74 11.67 0.12 -11.79
N ARG A 75 12.83 0.32 -11.14
CA ARG A 75 13.63 -0.78 -10.60
C ARG A 75 12.85 -1.56 -9.55
N ILE A 76 12.20 -0.89 -8.60
CA ILE A 76 11.37 -1.53 -7.58
C ILE A 76 10.19 -2.27 -8.22
N ARG A 77 9.53 -1.67 -9.23
CA ARG A 77 8.42 -2.33 -9.94
C ARG A 77 8.83 -3.62 -10.66
N ARG A 78 10.05 -3.69 -11.18
CA ARG A 78 10.59 -4.93 -11.75
C ARG A 78 10.76 -6.00 -10.67
N ILE A 79 11.30 -5.65 -9.49
CA ILE A 79 11.46 -6.59 -8.38
C ILE A 79 10.10 -7.17 -7.97
N ILE A 80 9.05 -6.34 -7.90
CA ILE A 80 7.67 -6.79 -7.62
C ILE A 80 7.22 -7.82 -8.65
N GLY A 81 7.43 -7.54 -9.94
CA GLY A 81 7.09 -8.45 -11.04
C GLY A 81 7.88 -9.76 -11.00
N ASP A 82 9.20 -9.69 -10.84
CA ASP A 82 10.11 -10.84 -10.85
C ASP A 82 9.87 -11.79 -9.66
N ARG A 83 9.51 -11.24 -8.51
CA ARG A 83 9.16 -12.02 -7.31
C ARG A 83 7.72 -12.53 -7.32
N GLY A 84 6.89 -12.12 -8.27
CA GLY A 84 5.49 -12.49 -8.33
C GLY A 84 4.65 -11.96 -7.15
N LEU A 85 5.12 -10.89 -6.50
CA LEU A 85 4.44 -10.27 -5.36
C LEU A 85 3.09 -9.72 -5.82
N LYS A 86 2.01 -10.18 -5.22
CA LYS A 86 0.65 -9.74 -5.51
C LYS A 86 0.09 -8.99 -4.31
N LYS A 87 -0.13 -7.69 -4.48
CA LYS A 87 -0.87 -6.95 -3.47
C LYS A 87 -2.26 -7.55 -3.30
N THR A 88 -2.66 -7.87 -2.08
CA THR A 88 -4.04 -8.21 -1.76
C THR A 88 -4.97 -7.09 -2.22
N PRO A 89 -5.92 -7.35 -3.13
CA PRO A 89 -6.81 -6.30 -3.61
C PRO A 89 -7.71 -5.82 -2.48
N GLY A 90 -8.02 -4.53 -2.48
CA GLY A 90 -9.02 -3.98 -1.57
C GLY A 90 -10.39 -4.60 -1.87
N CYS A 91 -11.12 -4.95 -0.83
CA CYS A 91 -12.51 -5.41 -0.96
C CYS A 91 -13.44 -4.59 -0.07
N SER A 92 -14.69 -4.49 -0.49
CA SER A 92 -15.79 -3.92 0.28
C SER A 92 -17.01 -4.81 0.14
N MET A 93 -17.87 -4.76 1.13
CA MET A 93 -19.08 -5.58 1.16
C MET A 93 -20.28 -4.72 1.51
N ILE A 94 -21.42 -5.03 0.90
CA ILE A 94 -22.71 -4.46 1.26
C ILE A 94 -23.76 -5.56 1.35
N GLU A 95 -24.59 -5.51 2.35
CA GLU A 95 -25.75 -6.40 2.47
C GLU A 95 -27.00 -5.72 1.91
N VAL A 96 -27.66 -6.39 0.96
CA VAL A 96 -28.93 -5.94 0.36
C VAL A 96 -29.90 -7.12 0.40
N ASP A 97 -31.06 -6.93 1.00
CA ASP A 97 -32.11 -7.97 1.14
C ASP A 97 -31.59 -9.29 1.74
N GLY A 98 -30.73 -9.21 2.77
CA GLY A 98 -30.14 -10.37 3.43
C GLY A 98 -29.08 -11.09 2.59
N LYS A 99 -28.62 -10.52 1.47
CA LYS A 99 -27.53 -11.06 0.65
C LYS A 99 -26.33 -10.14 0.70
N VAL A 100 -25.17 -10.72 1.02
CA VAL A 100 -23.89 -10.02 0.98
C VAL A 100 -23.40 -9.95 -0.47
N ASN A 101 -23.13 -8.74 -0.92
CA ASN A 101 -22.49 -8.46 -2.21
C ASN A 101 -21.06 -8.00 -1.92
N GLU A 102 -20.08 -8.69 -2.44
CA GLU A 102 -18.67 -8.39 -2.31
C GLU A 102 -18.15 -7.69 -3.57
N PHE A 103 -17.33 -6.67 -3.38
CA PHE A 103 -16.69 -5.91 -4.45
C PHE A 103 -15.18 -5.94 -4.22
N VAL A 104 -14.47 -6.56 -5.14
CA VAL A 104 -13.01 -6.66 -5.11
C VAL A 104 -12.43 -5.70 -6.15
N SER A 105 -11.39 -4.97 -5.76
CA SER A 105 -10.72 -4.03 -6.66
C SER A 105 -10.21 -4.73 -7.92
N GLY A 106 -10.63 -4.24 -9.08
CA GLY A 106 -10.29 -4.81 -10.39
C GLY A 106 -11.18 -5.96 -10.86
N ASP A 107 -12.09 -6.46 -10.01
CA ASP A 107 -13.06 -7.47 -10.44
C ASP A 107 -14.14 -6.85 -11.35
N VAL A 108 -14.44 -7.55 -12.42
CA VAL A 108 -15.44 -7.14 -13.43
C VAL A 108 -16.62 -8.11 -13.50
N SER A 109 -16.67 -9.10 -12.61
CA SER A 109 -17.62 -10.22 -12.69
C SER A 109 -19.01 -9.91 -12.12
N HIS A 110 -19.19 -8.82 -11.37
CA HIS A 110 -20.46 -8.52 -10.70
C HIS A 110 -21.62 -8.37 -11.70
N LEU A 111 -22.73 -9.05 -11.45
CA LEU A 111 -23.89 -9.13 -12.34
C LEU A 111 -24.45 -7.74 -12.74
N HIS A 112 -24.46 -6.78 -11.81
CA HIS A 112 -24.97 -5.41 -12.04
C HIS A 112 -23.87 -4.38 -12.27
N ARG A 113 -22.65 -4.82 -12.66
CA ARG A 113 -21.50 -3.94 -12.83
C ARG A 113 -21.80 -2.72 -13.72
N ALA A 114 -22.42 -2.95 -14.89
CA ALA A 114 -22.70 -1.88 -15.85
C ALA A 114 -23.62 -0.80 -15.24
N GLN A 115 -24.67 -1.21 -14.55
CA GLN A 115 -25.62 -0.31 -13.90
C GLN A 115 -24.96 0.45 -12.75
N ILE A 116 -24.14 -0.23 -11.94
CA ILE A 116 -23.41 0.38 -10.82
C ILE A 116 -22.43 1.43 -11.35
N CYS A 117 -21.65 1.11 -12.39
CA CYS A 117 -20.72 2.07 -12.99
C CYS A 117 -21.44 3.28 -13.58
N ALA A 118 -22.56 3.09 -14.28
CA ALA A 118 -23.33 4.19 -14.83
C ALA A 118 -23.86 5.15 -13.75
N ILE A 119 -24.34 4.61 -12.61
CA ILE A 119 -24.79 5.44 -11.50
C ILE A 119 -23.61 6.17 -10.84
N LEU A 120 -22.47 5.51 -10.66
CA LEU A 120 -21.26 6.12 -10.08
C LEU A 120 -20.72 7.25 -10.96
N GLU A 121 -20.78 7.10 -12.30
CA GLU A 121 -20.42 8.15 -13.25
C GLU A 121 -21.34 9.37 -13.11
N LEU A 122 -22.65 9.17 -13.00
CA LEU A 122 -23.61 10.25 -12.79
C LEU A 122 -23.34 10.98 -11.46
N LEU A 123 -23.13 10.24 -10.38
CA LEU A 123 -22.82 10.82 -9.07
C LEU A 123 -21.51 11.60 -9.08
N SER A 124 -20.51 11.14 -9.81
CA SER A 124 -19.22 11.84 -9.91
C SER A 124 -19.33 13.19 -10.62
N LEU A 125 -20.27 13.34 -11.55
CA LEU A 125 -20.54 14.60 -12.25
C LEU A 125 -21.24 15.64 -11.36
N GLU A 126 -21.99 15.19 -10.35
CA GLU A 126 -22.67 16.09 -9.41
C GLU A 126 -21.77 16.57 -8.26
N LEU A 127 -20.64 15.91 -8.04
CA LEU A 127 -19.69 16.21 -6.95
C LEU A 127 -18.54 17.14 -7.36
N VAL A 128 -18.53 17.62 -8.60
CA VAL A 128 -17.49 18.52 -9.13
C VAL A 128 -17.90 20.01 -9.02
#